data_888281c50fc7405d6daf21123bd5dce9
#
_entry.id   888281c50fc7405d6daf21123bd5dce9
#
_cell.length_a   1.000
_cell.length_b   1.000
_cell.length_c   1.000
_cell.angle_alpha   90.00
_cell.angle_beta   90.00
_cell.angle_gamma   90.00
#
_symmetry.space_group_name_H-M   'P 1'
#
loop_
_entity.id
_entity.type
_entity.pdbx_description
1 polymer ?
#
loop_
_entity_poly.entity_id
_entity_poly.type
_entity_poly.pdbx_seq_one_letter_code
_entity_poly.pdbx_strand_id
1 'polypeptide(L)'
;MNKTLKLLVISDVFVLSGFGLIAPILAIFIKDNLIGGTIFAAGFASMIFLITHSILQIWFSYKFNPKDRLWMLKVGTAIIALVPFGYIFATHFYHIYFVEFIYGVGAAFAYPTWSSLFTANLERGKRGFQWAIYSSSVGIGTAITAGIGAWLAEKVGFHLVFVFTGLLSMVGLFILFKLDKKVLKKI
;
A
#
# COMPACT_ATOMS: atom_id res chain seq x y z
N MET A 1 -2.08 -8.11 22.20
CA MET A 1 -1.25 -7.95 20.97
C MET A 1 0.19 -7.70 21.38
N ASN A 2 1.11 -8.50 20.85
CA ASN A 2 2.54 -8.31 21.08
C ASN A 2 3.06 -7.06 20.31
N LYS A 3 4.28 -6.59 20.67
CA LYS A 3 4.88 -5.39 20.09
C LYS A 3 5.00 -5.46 18.55
N THR A 4 5.39 -6.62 18.03
CA THR A 4 5.53 -6.85 16.58
C THR A 4 4.20 -6.68 15.85
N LEU A 5 3.15 -7.31 16.35
CA LEU A 5 1.82 -7.23 15.75
C LEU A 5 1.29 -5.80 15.76
N LYS A 6 1.51 -5.06 16.86
CA LYS A 6 1.14 -3.62 16.93
C LYS A 6 1.88 -2.80 15.86
N LEU A 7 3.18 -2.99 15.69
CA LEU A 7 3.97 -2.25 14.70
C LEU A 7 3.52 -2.58 13.26
N LEU A 8 3.24 -3.86 12.97
CA LEU A 8 2.71 -4.27 11.65
C LEU A 8 1.37 -3.62 11.36
N VAL A 9 0.43 -3.70 12.32
CA VAL A 9 -0.92 -3.11 12.17
C VAL A 9 -0.83 -1.60 11.97
N ILE A 10 -0.13 -0.89 12.84
CA ILE A 10 -0.04 0.58 12.76
C ILE A 10 0.62 1.00 11.44
N SER A 11 1.72 0.35 11.05
CA SER A 11 2.37 0.63 9.77
C SER A 11 1.41 0.49 8.59
N ASP A 12 0.69 -0.63 8.53
CA ASP A 12 -0.19 -0.94 7.41
C ASP A 12 -1.42 -0.02 7.39
N VAL A 13 -1.96 0.33 8.57
CA VAL A 13 -3.04 1.33 8.69
C VAL A 13 -2.60 2.68 8.10
N PHE A 14 -1.38 3.14 8.37
CA PHE A 14 -0.87 4.39 7.78
C PHE A 14 -0.73 4.30 6.26
N VAL A 15 -0.20 3.19 5.74
CA VAL A 15 -0.04 2.98 4.30
C VAL A 15 -1.39 2.92 3.60
N LEU A 16 -2.29 2.05 4.07
CA LEU A 16 -3.59 1.83 3.42
C LEU A 16 -4.53 3.03 3.59
N SER A 17 -4.52 3.70 4.75
CA SER A 17 -5.26 4.97 4.92
C SER A 17 -4.69 6.07 4.04
N GLY A 18 -3.37 6.11 3.82
CA GLY A 18 -2.78 7.01 2.84
C GLY A 18 -3.35 6.78 1.45
N PHE A 19 -3.36 5.54 0.97
CA PHE A 19 -3.97 5.19 -0.32
C PHE A 19 -5.49 5.38 -0.36
N GLY A 20 -6.16 5.37 0.79
CA GLY A 20 -7.55 5.76 0.92
C GLY A 20 -7.85 7.16 0.40
N LEU A 21 -6.91 8.12 0.55
CA LEU A 21 -7.04 9.48 -0.02
C LEU A 21 -7.17 9.46 -1.55
N ILE A 22 -6.44 8.56 -2.22
CA ILE A 22 -6.36 8.50 -3.69
C ILE A 22 -7.48 7.62 -4.29
N ALA A 23 -7.88 6.56 -3.60
CA ALA A 23 -8.74 5.53 -4.15
C ALA A 23 -10.00 6.05 -4.89
N PRO A 24 -10.79 7.00 -4.34
CA PRO A 24 -11.99 7.49 -5.02
C PRO A 24 -11.69 8.44 -6.18
N ILE A 25 -10.51 9.05 -6.22
CA ILE A 25 -10.22 10.16 -7.14
C ILE A 25 -9.25 9.82 -8.27
N LEU A 26 -8.52 8.70 -8.19
CA LEU A 26 -7.50 8.35 -9.19
C LEU A 26 -8.07 8.20 -10.59
N ALA A 27 -9.25 7.57 -10.72
CA ALA A 27 -9.90 7.41 -12.01
C ALA A 27 -10.33 8.75 -12.61
N ILE A 28 -10.78 9.68 -11.77
CA ILE A 28 -11.15 11.05 -12.17
C ILE A 28 -9.89 11.79 -12.62
N PHE A 29 -8.81 11.72 -11.84
CA PHE A 29 -7.52 12.31 -12.18
C PHE A 29 -7.02 11.81 -13.55
N ILE A 30 -7.04 10.52 -13.80
CA ILE A 30 -6.60 9.94 -15.07
C ILE A 30 -7.44 10.46 -16.21
N LYS A 31 -8.77 10.45 -16.07
CA LYS A 31 -9.71 10.83 -17.13
C LYS A 31 -9.62 12.32 -17.47
N ASP A 32 -9.59 13.18 -16.45
CA ASP A 32 -9.84 14.61 -16.63
C ASP A 32 -8.56 15.46 -16.64
N ASN A 33 -7.42 14.94 -16.13
CA ASN A 33 -6.17 15.70 -15.99
C ASN A 33 -5.02 15.17 -16.85
N LEU A 34 -5.13 13.97 -17.45
CA LEU A 34 -4.05 13.40 -18.23
C LEU A 34 -4.35 13.41 -19.74
N ILE A 35 -3.34 13.70 -20.54
CA ILE A 35 -3.43 13.61 -22.00
C ILE A 35 -3.72 12.15 -22.39
N GLY A 36 -4.79 11.96 -23.16
CA GLY A 36 -5.28 10.65 -23.59
C GLY A 36 -5.97 9.83 -22.50
N GLY A 37 -6.27 10.46 -21.34
CA GLY A 37 -6.98 9.84 -20.24
C GLY A 37 -8.42 9.48 -20.59
N THR A 38 -8.86 8.29 -20.17
CA THR A 38 -10.22 7.77 -20.34
C THR A 38 -10.59 6.91 -19.15
N ILE A 39 -11.87 6.59 -18.99
CA ILE A 39 -12.31 5.60 -17.98
C ILE A 39 -11.65 4.25 -18.25
N PHE A 40 -11.50 3.87 -19.54
CA PHE A 40 -10.80 2.64 -19.90
C PHE A 40 -9.33 2.67 -19.46
N ALA A 41 -8.63 3.79 -19.66
CA ALA A 41 -7.24 3.95 -19.22
C ALA A 41 -7.11 3.79 -17.70
N ALA A 42 -8.06 4.29 -16.92
CA ALA A 42 -8.08 4.12 -15.47
C ALA A 42 -8.29 2.66 -15.07
N GLY A 43 -9.23 1.96 -15.71
CA GLY A 43 -9.45 0.53 -15.48
C GLY A 43 -8.24 -0.32 -15.87
N PHE A 44 -7.60 0.00 -17.01
CA PHE A 44 -6.40 -0.69 -17.47
C PHE A 44 -5.20 -0.48 -16.54
N ALA A 45 -5.04 0.71 -15.97
CA ALA A 45 -4.04 1.01 -14.94
C ALA A 45 -4.21 0.09 -13.73
N SER A 46 -5.43 -0.03 -13.20
CA SER A 46 -5.74 -0.96 -12.09
C SER A 46 -5.47 -2.42 -12.47
N MET A 47 -5.74 -2.80 -13.71
CA MET A 47 -5.45 -4.16 -14.22
C MET A 47 -3.94 -4.43 -14.22
N ILE A 48 -3.12 -3.48 -14.67
CA ILE A 48 -1.65 -3.59 -14.64
C ILE A 48 -1.17 -3.83 -13.21
N PHE A 49 -1.62 -3.03 -12.24
CA PHE A 49 -1.29 -3.22 -10.83
C PHE A 49 -1.63 -4.63 -10.35
N LEU A 50 -2.90 -5.03 -10.51
CA LEU A 50 -3.40 -6.30 -9.98
C LEU A 50 -2.70 -7.51 -10.60
N ILE A 51 -2.49 -7.52 -11.92
CA ILE A 51 -1.82 -8.63 -12.62
C ILE A 51 -0.34 -8.69 -12.18
N THR A 52 0.37 -7.56 -12.18
CA THR A 52 1.76 -7.49 -11.76
C THR A 52 1.92 -7.98 -10.32
N HIS A 53 1.11 -7.45 -9.40
CA HIS A 53 1.11 -7.88 -8.00
C HIS A 53 0.84 -9.38 -7.89
N SER A 54 -0.22 -9.90 -8.53
CA SER A 54 -0.65 -11.29 -8.38
C SER A 54 0.38 -12.29 -8.91
N ILE A 55 0.99 -12.02 -10.06
CA ILE A 55 1.99 -12.91 -10.64
C ILE A 55 3.30 -12.86 -9.83
N LEU A 56 3.80 -11.66 -9.55
CA LEU A 56 5.09 -11.50 -8.90
C LEU A 56 5.08 -11.94 -7.43
N GLN A 57 3.97 -11.79 -6.71
CA GLN A 57 3.88 -12.27 -5.31
C GLN A 57 4.06 -13.79 -5.21
N ILE A 58 3.51 -14.56 -6.18
CA ILE A 58 3.68 -16.02 -6.22
C ILE A 58 5.16 -16.35 -6.46
N TRP A 59 5.75 -15.71 -7.49
CA TRP A 59 7.14 -15.96 -7.85
C TRP A 59 8.12 -15.58 -6.74
N PHE A 60 7.96 -14.41 -6.11
CA PHE A 60 8.80 -13.97 -4.99
C PHE A 60 8.61 -14.87 -3.77
N SER A 61 7.38 -15.28 -3.47
CA SER A 61 7.10 -16.17 -2.34
C SER A 61 7.74 -17.55 -2.51
N TYR A 62 7.83 -18.04 -3.75
CA TYR A 62 8.49 -19.31 -4.07
C TYR A 62 10.01 -19.20 -3.99
N LYS A 63 10.59 -18.13 -4.56
CA LYS A 63 12.04 -18.01 -4.73
C LYS A 63 12.81 -17.60 -3.47
N PHE A 64 12.21 -16.79 -2.60
CA PHE A 64 12.90 -16.23 -1.44
C PHE A 64 12.61 -16.96 -0.14
N ASN A 65 13.67 -17.21 0.67
CA ASN A 65 13.54 -17.88 1.96
C ASN A 65 12.75 -17.01 2.97
N PRO A 66 11.79 -17.58 3.75
CA PRO A 66 11.05 -16.88 4.80
C PRO A 66 11.93 -16.13 5.81
N LYS A 67 13.09 -16.68 6.14
CA LYS A 67 14.00 -16.11 7.16
C LYS A 67 14.61 -14.77 6.79
N ASP A 68 14.67 -14.44 5.51
CA ASP A 68 15.30 -13.20 5.02
C ASP A 68 14.29 -12.17 4.48
N ARG A 69 12.99 -12.42 4.62
CA ARG A 69 11.94 -11.61 3.98
C ARG A 69 11.70 -10.24 4.60
N LEU A 70 12.23 -9.92 5.79
CA LEU A 70 11.99 -8.60 6.39
C LEU A 70 12.47 -7.44 5.52
N TRP A 71 13.57 -7.64 4.76
CA TRP A 71 14.03 -6.66 3.80
C TRP A 71 13.02 -6.45 2.66
N MET A 72 12.37 -7.53 2.20
CA MET A 72 11.34 -7.45 1.15
C MET A 72 10.15 -6.60 1.61
N LEU A 73 9.69 -6.78 2.86
CA LEU A 73 8.64 -5.95 3.44
C LEU A 73 9.04 -4.48 3.44
N LYS A 74 10.27 -4.16 3.88
CA LYS A 74 10.76 -2.78 3.95
C LYS A 74 10.94 -2.16 2.56
N VAL A 75 11.56 -2.88 1.64
CA VAL A 75 11.78 -2.42 0.25
C VAL A 75 10.44 -2.27 -0.48
N GLY A 76 9.57 -3.27 -0.37
CA GLY A 76 8.24 -3.21 -0.99
C GLY A 76 7.42 -2.03 -0.48
N THR A 77 7.39 -1.81 0.85
CA THR A 77 6.69 -0.65 1.43
C THR A 77 7.35 0.67 1.03
N ALA A 78 8.69 0.72 0.87
CA ALA A 78 9.38 1.91 0.37
C ALA A 78 8.97 2.23 -1.09
N ILE A 79 8.91 1.21 -1.95
CA ILE A 79 8.41 1.38 -3.32
C ILE A 79 6.96 1.90 -3.28
N ILE A 80 6.07 1.28 -2.49
CA ILE A 80 4.67 1.70 -2.33
C ILE A 80 4.59 3.16 -1.88
N ALA A 81 5.40 3.59 -0.90
CA ALA A 81 5.39 4.96 -0.40
C ALA A 81 5.86 6.00 -1.44
N LEU A 82 6.63 5.59 -2.45
CA LEU A 82 7.09 6.46 -3.53
C LEU A 82 6.07 6.59 -4.68
N VAL A 83 5.15 5.63 -4.83
CA VAL A 83 4.14 5.61 -5.90
C VAL A 83 3.34 6.90 -6.02
N PRO A 84 2.79 7.50 -4.94
CA PRO A 84 2.01 8.72 -5.02
C PRO A 84 2.80 9.90 -5.60
N PHE A 85 4.10 9.96 -5.36
CA PHE A 85 4.96 10.98 -5.96
C PHE A 85 5.12 10.76 -7.47
N GLY A 86 5.07 9.51 -7.95
CA GLY A 86 5.05 9.21 -9.38
C GLY A 86 3.81 9.77 -10.10
N TYR A 87 2.66 9.78 -9.43
CA TYR A 87 1.44 10.39 -10.00
C TYR A 87 1.55 11.89 -10.19
N ILE A 88 2.33 12.60 -9.36
CA ILE A 88 2.52 14.06 -9.46
C ILE A 88 3.17 14.43 -10.79
N PHE A 89 4.07 13.59 -11.30
CA PHE A 89 4.81 13.84 -12.54
C PHE A 89 4.09 13.29 -13.79
N ALA A 90 2.93 12.66 -13.62
CA ALA A 90 2.19 12.10 -14.73
C ALA A 90 1.51 13.19 -15.54
N THR A 91 1.82 13.26 -16.84
CA THR A 91 1.18 14.17 -17.82
C THR A 91 0.35 13.39 -18.84
N HIS A 92 0.67 12.12 -19.08
CA HIS A 92 -0.04 11.22 -19.99
C HIS A 92 -0.49 9.95 -19.23
N PHE A 93 -1.56 9.34 -19.69
CA PHE A 93 -2.10 8.12 -19.06
C PHE A 93 -1.09 6.95 -18.97
N TYR A 94 -0.18 6.81 -19.93
CA TYR A 94 0.82 5.75 -19.90
C TYR A 94 1.90 5.93 -18.81
N HIS A 95 2.11 7.15 -18.29
CA HIS A 95 2.94 7.34 -17.09
C HIS A 95 2.32 6.64 -15.89
N ILE A 96 0.98 6.69 -15.78
CA ILE A 96 0.27 5.95 -14.72
C ILE A 96 0.45 4.44 -14.88
N TYR A 97 0.43 3.90 -16.09
CA TYR A 97 0.68 2.49 -16.33
C TYR A 97 2.03 2.03 -15.79
N PHE A 98 3.07 2.84 -16.01
CA PHE A 98 4.39 2.58 -15.46
C PHE A 98 4.40 2.66 -13.93
N VAL A 99 3.77 3.68 -13.35
CA VAL A 99 3.67 3.85 -11.90
C VAL A 99 2.89 2.69 -11.26
N GLU A 100 1.77 2.26 -11.86
CA GLU A 100 0.98 1.12 -11.40
C GLU A 100 1.75 -0.20 -11.50
N PHE A 101 2.55 -0.38 -12.53
CA PHE A 101 3.47 -1.52 -12.62
C PHE A 101 4.46 -1.53 -11.44
N ILE A 102 5.10 -0.40 -11.15
CA ILE A 102 6.02 -0.25 -10.01
C ILE A 102 5.28 -0.49 -8.67
N TYR A 103 4.04 0.00 -8.56
CA TYR A 103 3.19 -0.27 -7.40
C TYR A 103 2.95 -1.77 -7.23
N GLY A 104 2.60 -2.48 -8.31
CA GLY A 104 2.42 -3.93 -8.31
C GLY A 104 3.68 -4.69 -7.86
N VAL A 105 4.87 -4.27 -8.31
CA VAL A 105 6.16 -4.82 -7.86
C VAL A 105 6.34 -4.59 -6.36
N GLY A 106 6.16 -3.37 -5.86
CA GLY A 106 6.28 -3.04 -4.44
C GLY A 106 5.33 -3.86 -3.57
N ALA A 107 4.07 -3.98 -3.99
CA ALA A 107 3.05 -4.78 -3.30
C ALA A 107 3.41 -6.27 -3.28
N ALA A 108 3.94 -6.82 -4.38
CA ALA A 108 4.39 -8.21 -4.47
C ALA A 108 5.55 -8.52 -3.52
N PHE A 109 6.42 -7.55 -3.23
CA PHE A 109 7.45 -7.69 -2.20
C PHE A 109 6.88 -7.59 -0.77
N ALA A 110 5.97 -6.66 -0.52
CA ALA A 110 5.51 -6.33 0.83
C ALA A 110 4.48 -7.33 1.37
N TYR A 111 3.41 -7.61 0.63
CA TYR A 111 2.24 -8.31 1.16
C TYR A 111 2.48 -9.74 1.62
N PRO A 112 3.20 -10.62 0.89
CA PRO A 112 3.42 -11.97 1.36
C PRO A 112 4.18 -12.03 2.68
N THR A 113 5.18 -11.15 2.82
CA THR A 113 5.98 -11.05 4.04
C THR A 113 5.17 -10.49 5.19
N TRP A 114 4.40 -9.43 4.93
CA TRP A 114 3.51 -8.84 5.92
C TRP A 114 2.50 -9.86 6.44
N SER A 115 1.79 -10.56 5.54
CA SER A 115 0.80 -11.59 5.90
C SER A 115 1.40 -12.72 6.73
N SER A 116 2.59 -13.19 6.34
CA SER A 116 3.32 -14.24 7.05
C SER A 116 3.69 -13.80 8.48
N LEU A 117 4.26 -12.60 8.62
CA LEU A 117 4.62 -12.02 9.92
C LEU A 117 3.39 -11.76 10.79
N PHE A 118 2.33 -11.24 10.21
CA PHE A 118 1.07 -10.96 10.92
C PHE A 118 0.49 -12.26 11.49
N THR A 119 0.33 -13.29 10.64
CA THR A 119 -0.24 -14.57 11.02
C THR A 119 0.60 -15.28 12.09
N ALA A 120 1.93 -15.28 11.96
CA ALA A 120 2.84 -15.89 12.92
C ALA A 120 2.82 -15.21 14.30
N ASN A 121 2.41 -13.95 14.38
CA ASN A 121 2.36 -13.18 15.63
C ASN A 121 0.97 -13.10 16.26
N LEU A 122 -0.05 -13.72 15.65
CA LEU A 122 -1.39 -13.83 16.24
C LEU A 122 -1.39 -14.72 17.49
N GLU A 123 -2.03 -14.26 18.55
CA GLU A 123 -2.18 -15.01 19.81
C GLU A 123 -3.21 -16.12 19.67
N ARG A 124 -2.86 -17.33 20.12
CA ARG A 124 -3.80 -18.46 20.14
C ARG A 124 -5.05 -18.08 20.95
N GLY A 125 -6.23 -18.44 20.45
CA GLY A 125 -7.51 -18.13 21.09
C GLY A 125 -8.03 -16.69 20.83
N LYS A 126 -7.21 -15.77 20.32
CA LYS A 126 -7.61 -14.38 20.02
C LYS A 126 -7.43 -13.98 18.55
N ARG A 127 -7.15 -14.95 17.68
CA ARG A 127 -6.80 -14.69 16.26
C ARG A 127 -7.88 -13.90 15.53
N GLY A 128 -9.14 -14.35 15.65
CA GLY A 128 -10.26 -13.64 15.00
C GLY A 128 -10.44 -12.21 15.51
N PHE A 129 -10.34 -11.98 16.81
CA PHE A 129 -10.44 -10.66 17.41
C PHE A 129 -9.29 -9.74 16.95
N GLN A 130 -8.06 -10.24 16.93
CA GLN A 130 -6.90 -9.46 16.47
C GLN A 130 -6.96 -9.15 14.98
N TRP A 131 -7.48 -10.08 14.16
CA TRP A 131 -7.78 -9.83 12.75
C TRP A 131 -8.88 -8.76 12.60
N ALA A 132 -9.94 -8.83 13.39
CA ALA A 132 -11.02 -7.84 13.37
C ALA A 132 -10.52 -6.44 13.75
N ILE A 133 -9.66 -6.31 14.76
CA ILE A 133 -9.02 -5.03 15.12
C ILE A 133 -8.25 -4.46 13.92
N TYR A 134 -7.41 -5.27 13.28
CA TYR A 134 -6.65 -4.84 12.11
C TYR A 134 -7.58 -4.40 10.98
N SER A 135 -8.49 -5.27 10.56
CA SER A 135 -9.40 -5.01 9.43
C SER A 135 -10.29 -3.79 9.67
N SER A 136 -10.83 -3.64 10.89
CA SER A 136 -11.64 -2.47 11.26
C SER A 136 -10.81 -1.19 11.29
N SER A 137 -9.57 -1.24 11.81
CA SER A 137 -8.69 -0.07 11.84
C SER A 137 -8.34 0.41 10.42
N VAL A 138 -8.03 -0.51 9.51
CA VAL A 138 -7.79 -0.20 8.10
C VAL A 138 -9.06 0.34 7.45
N GLY A 139 -10.21 -0.33 7.64
CA GLY A 139 -11.48 0.07 7.03
C GLY A 139 -11.92 1.47 7.46
N ILE A 140 -11.88 1.77 8.77
CA ILE A 140 -12.22 3.09 9.30
C ILE A 140 -11.22 4.15 8.81
N GLY A 141 -9.93 3.84 8.88
CA GLY A 141 -8.89 4.75 8.40
C GLY A 141 -9.07 5.10 6.92
N THR A 142 -9.27 4.09 6.07
CA THR A 142 -9.49 4.26 4.63
C THR A 142 -10.80 5.03 4.35
N ALA A 143 -11.88 4.74 5.08
CA ALA A 143 -13.16 5.44 4.90
C ALA A 143 -13.04 6.95 5.22
N ILE A 144 -12.41 7.29 6.34
CA ILE A 144 -12.17 8.69 6.71
C ILE A 144 -11.30 9.39 5.67
N THR A 145 -10.21 8.77 5.29
CA THR A 145 -9.28 9.38 4.32
C THR A 145 -9.87 9.46 2.92
N ALA A 146 -10.74 8.55 2.50
CA ALA A 146 -11.44 8.65 1.22
C ALA A 146 -12.29 9.91 1.13
N GLY A 147 -13.06 10.24 2.18
CA GLY A 147 -13.83 11.48 2.23
C GLY A 147 -12.94 12.73 2.25
N ILE A 148 -11.86 12.69 3.05
CA ILE A 148 -10.89 13.81 3.11
C ILE A 148 -10.20 13.99 1.76
N GLY A 149 -9.79 12.90 1.11
CA GLY A 149 -9.10 12.93 -0.19
C GLY A 149 -9.96 13.53 -1.29
N ALA A 150 -11.23 13.14 -1.37
CA ALA A 150 -12.18 13.72 -2.32
C ALA A 150 -12.38 15.22 -2.08
N TRP A 151 -12.60 15.61 -0.83
CA TRP A 151 -12.75 17.04 -0.46
C TRP A 151 -11.49 17.87 -0.77
N LEU A 152 -10.30 17.35 -0.46
CA LEU A 152 -9.04 18.03 -0.78
C LEU A 152 -8.84 18.15 -2.30
N ALA A 153 -9.14 17.11 -3.06
CA ALA A 153 -9.00 17.14 -4.52
C ALA A 153 -9.86 18.23 -5.16
N GLU A 154 -11.10 18.42 -4.66
CA GLU A 154 -11.98 19.48 -5.14
C GLU A 154 -11.51 20.90 -4.74
N LYS A 155 -10.94 21.08 -3.54
CA LYS A 155 -10.59 22.39 -3.02
C LYS A 155 -9.20 22.87 -3.42
N VAL A 156 -8.22 21.96 -3.44
CA VAL A 156 -6.79 22.31 -3.61
C VAL A 156 -6.10 21.51 -4.72
N GLY A 157 -6.81 20.58 -5.35
CA GLY A 157 -6.33 19.79 -6.47
C GLY A 157 -5.64 18.48 -6.09
N PHE A 158 -5.43 17.63 -7.08
CA PHE A 158 -4.95 16.24 -6.92
C PHE A 158 -3.51 16.14 -6.40
N HIS A 159 -2.62 17.04 -6.81
CA HIS A 159 -1.20 16.98 -6.46
C HIS A 159 -0.96 16.95 -4.95
N LEU A 160 -1.71 17.77 -4.21
CA LEU A 160 -1.59 17.86 -2.75
C LEU A 160 -2.06 16.57 -2.07
N VAL A 161 -3.09 15.93 -2.62
CA VAL A 161 -3.57 14.63 -2.14
C VAL A 161 -2.49 13.55 -2.33
N PHE A 162 -1.80 13.54 -3.47
CA PHE A 162 -0.70 12.61 -3.73
C PHE A 162 0.47 12.83 -2.76
N VAL A 163 0.82 14.08 -2.46
CA VAL A 163 1.84 14.40 -1.45
C VAL A 163 1.46 13.85 -0.08
N PHE A 164 0.23 14.11 0.39
CA PHE A 164 -0.22 13.61 1.69
C PHE A 164 -0.25 12.07 1.75
N THR A 165 -0.67 11.41 0.67
CA THR A 165 -0.63 9.95 0.56
C THR A 165 0.79 9.41 0.71
N GLY A 166 1.74 10.00 -0.01
CA GLY A 166 3.16 9.64 0.08
C GLY A 166 3.71 9.83 1.50
N LEU A 167 3.41 10.97 2.13
CA LEU A 167 3.85 11.26 3.50
C LEU A 167 3.28 10.27 4.52
N LEU A 168 1.97 9.96 4.45
CA LEU A 168 1.36 8.95 5.33
C LEU A 168 1.99 7.57 5.12
N SER A 169 2.23 7.17 3.87
CA SER A 169 2.88 5.91 3.55
C SER A 169 4.33 5.87 4.05
N MET A 170 5.06 6.99 4.00
CA MET A 170 6.40 7.10 4.59
C MET A 170 6.36 6.94 6.11
N VAL A 171 5.37 7.51 6.82
CA VAL A 171 5.19 7.26 8.25
C VAL A 171 5.04 5.77 8.53
N GLY A 172 4.20 5.07 7.75
CA GLY A 172 4.06 3.62 7.82
C GLY A 172 5.40 2.89 7.63
N LEU A 173 6.17 3.28 6.62
CA LEU A 173 7.50 2.74 6.37
C LEU A 173 8.47 2.95 7.54
N PHE A 174 8.52 4.16 8.11
CA PHE A 174 9.39 4.44 9.27
C PHE A 174 9.02 3.60 10.49
N ILE A 175 7.74 3.28 10.68
CA ILE A 175 7.31 2.38 11.74
C ILE A 175 7.87 0.96 11.52
N LEU A 176 7.94 0.48 10.26
CA LEU A 176 8.53 -0.83 9.93
C LEU A 176 10.02 -0.92 10.24
N PHE A 177 10.77 0.18 10.19
CA PHE A 177 12.19 0.16 10.57
C PHE A 177 12.41 -0.17 12.05
N LYS A 178 11.39 0.01 12.91
CA LYS A 178 11.42 -0.41 14.32
C LYS A 178 11.27 -1.92 14.52
N LEU A 179 10.98 -2.68 13.44
CA LEU A 179 10.94 -4.14 13.49
C LEU A 179 12.36 -4.71 13.50
N ASP A 180 12.67 -5.48 14.54
CA ASP A 180 13.96 -6.18 14.69
C ASP A 180 13.96 -7.51 13.89
N LYS A 181 15.14 -7.94 13.41
CA LYS A 181 15.33 -9.25 12.75
C LYS A 181 14.92 -10.44 13.64
N LYS A 182 14.92 -10.28 14.96
CA LYS A 182 14.42 -11.29 15.90
C LYS A 182 12.97 -11.72 15.66
N VAL A 183 12.20 -10.88 14.96
CA VAL A 183 10.80 -11.17 14.59
C VAL A 183 10.70 -12.36 13.63
N LEU A 184 11.71 -12.57 12.79
CA LEU A 184 11.77 -13.68 11.81
C LEU A 184 11.96 -15.07 12.45
N LYS A 185 12.39 -15.14 13.72
CA LYS A 185 12.56 -16.42 14.43
C LYS A 185 11.23 -17.12 14.75
N LYS A 186 10.09 -16.45 14.50
CA LYS A 186 8.74 -16.99 14.76
C LYS A 186 8.05 -17.56 13.52
N ILE A 187 8.67 -17.39 12.34
CA ILE A 187 8.23 -17.98 11.08
C ILE A 187 9.03 -19.25 10.84
#